data_3a1e564548e020e8617b643b84f097b8
#
_entry.id   3a1e564548e020e8617b643b84f097b8
#
_cell.length_a   1.000
_cell.length_b   1.000
_cell.length_c   1.000
_cell.angle_alpha   90.00
_cell.angle_beta   90.00
_cell.angle_gamma   90.00
#
_symmetry.space_group_name_H-M   'P 1'
#
loop_
_entity.id
_entity.type
_entity.pdbx_description
1 polymer ?
#
loop_
_entity_poly.entity_id
_entity_poly.type
_entity_poly.pdbx_seq_one_letter_code
_entity_poly.pdbx_strand_id
1 'polypeptide(L)'
;SNAQIRQLAGMRGLMAKPSGEIIETPIVANFREGLSVLQYFVSTHGARKGLADTALKTANSGYLTRRLVDVSQDVIVTEQDCGTLDGMHVSALIEGGEIIERIGDRILGRVALDDVIDPVNSEILVAANQEITEDLVKKVEEAGVDRVRIRSVLTCQSKKGICSFCYGRDLARGRMASLGEAVGVIAAQSIGEPGTQLTM
;
A
#
# COMPACT_ATOMS: atom_id res chain seq x y z
N SER A 1 13.05 -2.31 17.60
CA SER A 1 13.81 -2.24 16.34
C SER A 1 15.31 -2.28 16.64
N ASN A 2 16.12 -2.69 15.66
CA ASN A 2 17.59 -2.73 15.79
C ASN A 2 18.19 -1.35 16.16
N ALA A 3 17.60 -0.28 15.69
CA ALA A 3 18.01 1.10 16.01
C ALA A 3 17.84 1.42 17.50
N GLN A 4 16.75 0.97 18.11
CA GLN A 4 16.50 1.16 19.55
C GLN A 4 17.48 0.35 20.40
N ILE A 5 17.76 -0.91 20.04
CA ILE A 5 18.75 -1.74 20.72
C ILE A 5 20.14 -1.13 20.62
N ARG A 6 20.52 -0.58 19.48
CA ARG A 6 21.78 0.12 19.26
C ARG A 6 21.94 1.32 20.20
N GLN A 7 20.88 2.08 20.42
CA GLN A 7 20.89 3.24 21.34
C GLN A 7 20.96 2.83 22.82
N LEU A 8 20.40 1.68 23.18
CA LEU A 8 20.41 1.16 24.55
C LEU A 8 21.74 0.55 24.96
N ALA A 9 22.39 -0.21 24.06
CA ALA A 9 23.56 -1.03 24.36
C ALA A 9 24.80 -0.72 23.52
N GLY A 10 24.67 0.04 22.46
CA GLY A 10 25.77 0.43 21.57
C GLY A 10 26.19 1.87 21.76
N MET A 11 25.92 2.70 20.74
CA MET A 11 26.26 4.12 20.70
C MET A 11 25.08 4.91 20.13
N ARG A 12 24.80 6.07 20.68
CA ARG A 12 23.73 6.93 20.21
C ARG A 12 23.99 7.58 18.84
N GLY A 13 25.25 7.98 18.62
CA GLY A 13 25.73 8.53 17.34
C GLY A 13 25.51 10.03 17.17
N LEU A 14 25.43 10.46 15.92
CA LEU A 14 25.30 11.86 15.53
C LEU A 14 23.89 12.41 15.83
N MET A 15 23.83 13.64 16.31
CA MET A 15 22.58 14.35 16.60
C MET A 15 22.38 15.51 15.63
N ALA A 16 21.13 15.80 15.30
CA ALA A 16 20.77 16.93 14.46
C ALA A 16 20.34 18.13 15.31
N LYS A 17 20.75 19.33 14.89
CA LYS A 17 20.19 20.60 15.39
C LYS A 17 18.74 20.77 14.93
N PRO A 18 17.96 21.66 15.56
CA PRO A 18 16.61 22.00 15.08
C PRO A 18 16.58 22.49 13.62
N SER A 19 17.67 23.10 13.14
CA SER A 19 17.84 23.53 11.74
C SER A 19 17.99 22.39 10.74
N GLY A 20 18.25 21.15 11.20
CA GLY A 20 18.54 19.99 10.36
C GLY A 20 20.04 19.73 10.16
N GLU A 21 20.90 20.65 10.55
CA GLU A 21 22.35 20.50 10.50
C GLU A 21 22.82 19.43 11.50
N ILE A 22 23.74 18.58 11.08
CA ILE A 22 24.30 17.52 11.94
C ILE A 22 25.40 18.10 12.83
N ILE A 23 25.36 17.77 14.11
CA ILE A 23 26.39 18.11 15.06
C ILE A 23 27.56 17.16 14.87
N GLU A 24 28.75 17.67 14.56
CA GLU A 24 29.96 16.88 14.24
C GLU A 24 30.40 15.95 15.37
N THR A 25 30.18 16.35 16.64
CA THR A 25 30.56 15.53 17.79
C THR A 25 29.50 14.48 18.07
N PRO A 26 29.81 13.18 17.90
CA PRO A 26 28.86 12.11 18.17
C PRO A 26 28.69 11.87 19.66
N ILE A 27 27.54 11.35 20.06
CA ILE A 27 27.31 10.80 21.39
C ILE A 27 27.75 9.35 21.40
N VAL A 28 28.90 9.08 22.02
CA VAL A 28 29.50 7.75 22.09
C VAL A 28 28.84 6.88 23.16
N ALA A 29 28.33 7.51 24.23
CA ALA A 29 27.66 6.82 25.33
C ALA A 29 26.27 6.26 24.88
N ASN A 30 25.86 5.18 25.51
CA ASN A 30 24.54 4.59 25.39
C ASN A 30 23.66 4.92 26.61
N PHE A 31 22.38 4.57 26.54
CA PHE A 31 21.47 4.83 27.67
C PHE A 31 21.78 3.98 28.92
N ARG A 32 22.39 2.81 28.76
CA ARG A 32 22.78 1.95 29.88
C ARG A 32 23.92 2.56 30.69
N GLU A 33 24.91 3.14 30.04
CA GLU A 33 26.05 3.82 30.68
C GLU A 33 25.64 5.18 31.26
N GLY A 34 24.63 5.78 30.68
CA GLY A 34 24.18 7.13 30.97
C GLY A 34 24.90 8.19 30.15
N LEU A 35 24.20 9.31 29.93
CA LEU A 35 24.70 10.44 29.15
C LEU A 35 25.28 11.52 30.08
N SER A 36 26.33 12.21 29.65
CA SER A 36 26.76 13.44 30.32
C SER A 36 25.70 14.53 30.15
N VAL A 37 25.73 15.55 30.99
CA VAL A 37 24.78 16.67 30.93
C VAL A 37 24.77 17.34 29.56
N LEU A 38 25.95 17.54 28.96
CA LEU A 38 26.07 18.13 27.63
C LEU A 38 25.48 17.21 26.54
N GLN A 39 25.76 15.91 26.59
CA GLN A 39 25.21 14.93 25.66
C GLN A 39 23.69 14.82 25.77
N TYR A 40 23.17 14.88 26.98
CA TYR A 40 21.72 14.93 27.21
C TYR A 40 21.11 16.20 26.60
N PHE A 41 21.70 17.37 26.86
CA PHE A 41 21.24 18.64 26.30
C PHE A 41 21.22 18.63 24.78
N VAL A 42 22.29 18.16 24.14
CA VAL A 42 22.37 18.04 22.68
C VAL A 42 21.28 17.08 22.14
N SER A 43 21.03 15.98 22.85
CA SER A 43 20.00 15.02 22.43
C SER A 43 18.58 15.54 22.54
N THR A 44 18.31 16.53 23.42
CA THR A 44 16.98 17.16 23.54
C THR A 44 16.58 17.96 22.31
N HIS A 45 17.54 18.47 21.54
CA HIS A 45 17.24 19.18 20.28
C HIS A 45 16.57 18.26 19.26
N GLY A 46 17.09 17.04 19.10
CA GLY A 46 16.47 16.04 18.20
C GLY A 46 15.09 15.62 18.67
N ALA A 47 14.90 15.40 19.98
CA ALA A 47 13.60 15.03 20.55
C ALA A 47 12.56 16.15 20.32
N ARG A 48 12.92 17.41 20.59
CA ARG A 48 12.03 18.57 20.39
C ARG A 48 11.66 18.72 18.92
N LYS A 49 12.63 18.59 18.00
CA LYS A 49 12.37 18.61 16.56
C LYS A 49 11.41 17.50 16.15
N GLY A 50 11.64 16.27 16.63
CA GLY A 50 10.76 15.14 16.34
C GLY A 50 9.32 15.38 16.81
N LEU A 51 9.11 15.97 17.98
CA LEU A 51 7.78 16.33 18.48
C LEU A 51 7.11 17.40 17.62
N ALA A 52 7.84 18.45 17.26
CA ALA A 52 7.31 19.52 16.41
C ALA A 52 6.98 19.02 15.00
N ASP A 53 7.87 18.22 14.41
CA ASP A 53 7.65 17.63 13.08
C ASP A 53 6.43 16.70 13.09
N THR A 54 6.23 15.90 14.15
CA THR A 54 5.06 15.02 14.28
C THR A 54 3.77 15.84 14.32
N ALA A 55 3.72 16.93 15.08
CA ALA A 55 2.56 17.80 15.16
C ALA A 55 2.19 18.41 13.79
N LEU A 56 3.19 18.92 13.06
CA LEU A 56 3.00 19.49 11.72
C LEU A 56 2.57 18.45 10.69
N LYS A 57 3.17 17.25 10.73
CA LYS A 57 2.83 16.14 9.83
C LYS A 57 1.40 15.66 10.04
N THR A 58 0.93 15.59 11.28
CA THR A 58 -0.45 15.23 11.59
C THR A 58 -1.45 16.16 10.89
N ALA A 59 -1.21 17.47 10.95
CA ALA A 59 -2.05 18.45 10.27
C ALA A 59 -2.04 18.28 8.74
N ASN A 60 -0.86 18.08 8.14
CA ASN A 60 -0.72 17.86 6.70
C ASN A 60 -1.40 16.56 6.24
N SER A 61 -1.25 15.48 6.99
CA SER A 61 -1.92 14.20 6.71
C SER A 61 -3.44 14.32 6.80
N GLY A 62 -3.96 15.02 7.80
CA GLY A 62 -5.38 15.28 7.95
C GLY A 62 -5.95 16.09 6.77
N TYR A 63 -5.23 17.13 6.34
CA TYR A 63 -5.62 17.93 5.18
C TYR A 63 -5.58 17.13 3.87
N LEU A 64 -4.56 16.28 3.68
CA LEU A 64 -4.48 15.37 2.52
C LEU A 64 -5.67 14.42 2.50
N THR A 65 -5.96 13.77 3.63
CA THR A 65 -7.09 12.84 3.77
C THR A 65 -8.41 13.51 3.41
N ARG A 66 -8.66 14.72 3.94
CA ARG A 66 -9.86 15.49 3.61
C ARG A 66 -9.97 15.74 2.12
N ARG A 67 -8.91 16.20 1.45
CA ARG A 67 -8.93 16.45 0.00
C ARG A 67 -9.17 15.17 -0.80
N LEU A 68 -8.59 14.04 -0.37
CA LEU A 68 -8.83 12.75 -1.01
C LEU A 68 -10.29 12.33 -0.88
N VAL A 69 -10.89 12.49 0.30
CA VAL A 69 -12.32 12.20 0.52
C VAL A 69 -13.20 13.10 -0.34
N ASP A 70 -12.93 14.40 -0.38
CA ASP A 70 -13.72 15.37 -1.16
C ASP A 70 -13.74 15.02 -2.67
N VAL A 71 -12.61 14.52 -3.21
CA VAL A 71 -12.52 14.12 -4.62
C VAL A 71 -13.13 12.74 -4.88
N SER A 72 -13.00 11.79 -3.94
CA SER A 72 -13.36 10.39 -4.18
C SER A 72 -14.72 9.97 -3.61
N GLN A 73 -15.43 10.84 -2.88
CA GLN A 73 -16.71 10.50 -2.23
C GLN A 73 -17.80 10.02 -3.20
N ASP A 74 -17.74 10.47 -4.46
CA ASP A 74 -18.71 10.07 -5.48
C ASP A 74 -18.38 8.75 -6.18
N VAL A 75 -17.22 8.16 -5.86
CA VAL A 75 -16.83 6.85 -6.39
C VAL A 75 -17.48 5.74 -5.56
N ILE A 76 -18.63 5.31 -6.03
CA ILE A 76 -19.50 4.30 -5.40
C ILE A 76 -19.67 3.16 -6.39
N VAL A 77 -19.86 1.94 -5.90
CA VAL A 77 -20.22 0.78 -6.72
C VAL A 77 -21.68 0.92 -7.15
N THR A 78 -21.93 1.26 -8.41
CA THR A 78 -23.28 1.56 -8.91
C THR A 78 -23.93 0.43 -9.69
N GLU A 79 -23.14 -0.44 -10.28
CA GLU A 79 -23.60 -1.58 -11.08
C GLU A 79 -22.72 -2.80 -10.89
N GLN A 80 -23.20 -3.95 -11.30
CA GLN A 80 -22.47 -5.21 -11.15
C GLN A 80 -21.39 -5.34 -12.23
N ASP A 81 -21.74 -5.07 -13.47
CA ASP A 81 -20.86 -5.18 -14.64
C ASP A 81 -21.10 -4.01 -15.60
N CYS A 82 -20.04 -3.32 -15.99
CA CYS A 82 -20.09 -2.24 -16.98
C CYS A 82 -19.92 -2.73 -18.43
N GLY A 83 -19.66 -4.03 -18.64
CA GLY A 83 -19.48 -4.63 -19.97
C GLY A 83 -18.20 -4.19 -20.69
N THR A 84 -17.20 -3.65 -20.01
CA THR A 84 -15.95 -3.22 -20.64
C THR A 84 -15.19 -4.39 -21.24
N LEU A 85 -14.58 -4.17 -22.41
CA LEU A 85 -13.63 -5.08 -23.06
C LEU A 85 -12.17 -4.66 -22.80
N ASP A 86 -11.97 -3.55 -22.06
CA ASP A 86 -10.66 -3.05 -21.72
C ASP A 86 -10.25 -3.51 -20.34
N GLY A 87 -8.99 -3.91 -20.20
CA GLY A 87 -8.41 -4.36 -18.95
C GLY A 87 -6.91 -4.08 -18.85
N MET A 88 -6.35 -4.45 -17.72
CA MET A 88 -4.92 -4.31 -17.46
C MET A 88 -4.22 -5.65 -17.52
N HIS A 89 -3.06 -5.68 -18.15
CA HIS A 89 -2.15 -6.81 -18.06
C HIS A 89 -1.35 -6.74 -16.77
N VAL A 90 -1.38 -7.81 -16.00
CA VAL A 90 -0.63 -7.96 -14.76
C VAL A 90 0.34 -9.13 -14.88
N SER A 91 1.58 -8.88 -14.50
CA SER A 91 2.67 -9.86 -14.38
C SER A 91 3.35 -9.73 -13.02
N ALA A 92 4.24 -10.63 -12.66
CA ALA A 92 5.07 -10.47 -11.47
C ALA A 92 5.90 -9.17 -11.56
N LEU A 93 6.08 -8.50 -10.43
CA LEU A 93 6.95 -7.32 -10.33
C LEU A 93 8.37 -7.79 -10.05
N ILE A 94 9.25 -7.53 -11.01
CA ILE A 94 10.67 -7.93 -10.93
C ILE A 94 11.53 -6.67 -11.00
N GLU A 95 12.38 -6.45 -10.02
CA GLU A 95 13.37 -5.38 -10.01
C GLU A 95 14.76 -5.96 -9.73
N GLY A 96 15.74 -5.62 -10.56
CA GLY A 96 17.12 -6.09 -10.38
C GLY A 96 17.31 -7.62 -10.48
N GLY A 97 16.33 -8.37 -11.04
CA GLY A 97 16.34 -9.83 -11.11
C GLY A 97 15.73 -10.53 -9.90
N GLU A 98 15.24 -9.78 -8.92
CA GLU A 98 14.53 -10.30 -7.76
C GLU A 98 13.01 -10.06 -7.90
N ILE A 99 12.21 -11.08 -7.56
CA ILE A 99 10.75 -10.96 -7.58
C ILE A 99 10.33 -10.24 -6.29
N ILE A 100 9.88 -8.98 -6.43
CA ILE A 100 9.36 -8.17 -5.33
C ILE A 100 7.94 -8.58 -4.98
N GLU A 101 7.11 -8.80 -5.99
CA GLU A 101 5.70 -9.17 -5.81
C GLU A 101 5.32 -10.26 -6.82
N ARG A 102 4.78 -11.36 -6.33
CA ARG A 102 4.36 -12.47 -7.18
C ARG A 102 3.10 -12.12 -7.97
N ILE A 103 2.91 -12.78 -9.10
CA ILE A 103 1.71 -12.61 -9.91
C ILE A 103 0.44 -12.93 -9.10
N GLY A 104 0.48 -13.97 -8.27
CA GLY A 104 -0.63 -14.39 -7.43
C GLY A 104 -1.11 -13.30 -6.48
N ASP A 105 -0.19 -12.59 -5.81
CA ASP A 105 -0.52 -11.51 -4.88
C ASP A 105 -1.19 -10.33 -5.60
N ARG A 106 -0.87 -10.12 -6.87
CA ARG A 106 -1.40 -9.03 -7.69
C ARG A 106 -2.76 -9.32 -8.32
N ILE A 107 -3.08 -10.58 -8.58
CA ILE A 107 -4.34 -11.00 -9.21
C ILE A 107 -5.39 -11.49 -8.22
N LEU A 108 -5.00 -11.80 -6.99
CA LEU A 108 -5.92 -12.30 -5.96
C LEU A 108 -7.10 -11.34 -5.73
N GLY A 109 -8.32 -11.88 -5.75
CA GLY A 109 -9.55 -11.09 -5.56
C GLY A 109 -9.89 -10.16 -6.71
N ARG A 110 -9.13 -10.18 -7.82
CA ARG A 110 -9.47 -9.50 -9.08
C ARG A 110 -10.37 -10.36 -9.94
N VAL A 111 -11.00 -9.75 -10.93
CA VAL A 111 -11.83 -10.44 -11.91
C VAL A 111 -11.06 -10.54 -13.22
N ALA A 112 -10.96 -11.75 -13.77
CA ALA A 112 -10.34 -11.97 -15.07
C ALA A 112 -11.19 -11.30 -16.16
N LEU A 113 -10.54 -10.63 -17.12
CA LEU A 113 -11.25 -10.05 -18.25
C LEU A 113 -11.45 -11.10 -19.35
N ASP A 114 -10.40 -11.84 -19.65
CA ASP A 114 -10.35 -12.91 -20.63
C ASP A 114 -10.13 -14.25 -19.94
N ASP A 115 -10.36 -15.35 -20.65
CA ASP A 115 -10.02 -16.67 -20.15
C ASP A 115 -8.51 -16.80 -19.91
N VAL A 116 -8.15 -17.23 -18.71
CA VAL A 116 -6.75 -17.55 -18.38
C VAL A 116 -6.49 -19.00 -18.72
N ILE A 117 -5.62 -19.22 -19.69
CA ILE A 117 -5.36 -20.53 -20.28
C ILE A 117 -3.99 -21.04 -19.81
N ASP A 118 -3.94 -22.32 -19.48
CA ASP A 118 -2.68 -23.04 -19.21
C ASP A 118 -1.83 -23.09 -20.48
N PRO A 119 -0.59 -22.59 -20.49
CA PRO A 119 0.28 -22.59 -21.67
C PRO A 119 0.67 -23.99 -22.14
N VAL A 120 0.59 -25.01 -21.28
CA VAL A 120 0.99 -26.38 -21.60
C VAL A 120 -0.20 -27.22 -22.12
N ASN A 121 -1.30 -27.20 -21.38
CA ASN A 121 -2.45 -28.10 -21.64
C ASN A 121 -3.57 -27.41 -22.40
N SER A 122 -3.49 -26.08 -22.62
CA SER A 122 -4.56 -25.28 -23.21
C SER A 122 -5.90 -25.38 -22.44
N GLU A 123 -5.87 -25.76 -21.18
CA GLU A 123 -7.03 -25.82 -20.31
C GLU A 123 -7.35 -24.41 -19.75
N ILE A 124 -8.66 -24.12 -19.63
CA ILE A 124 -9.08 -22.83 -19.02
C ILE A 124 -8.96 -22.97 -17.50
N LEU A 125 -8.01 -22.22 -16.91
CA LEU A 125 -7.79 -22.18 -15.47
C LEU A 125 -8.78 -21.24 -14.77
N VAL A 126 -9.07 -20.09 -15.40
CA VAL A 126 -10.02 -19.09 -14.92
C VAL A 126 -10.84 -18.63 -16.10
N ALA A 127 -12.16 -18.68 -15.99
CA ALA A 127 -13.04 -18.18 -17.04
C ALA A 127 -13.13 -16.63 -17.02
N ALA A 128 -13.45 -16.06 -18.17
CA ALA A 128 -13.71 -14.63 -18.30
C ALA A 128 -14.81 -14.17 -17.33
N ASN A 129 -14.65 -13.01 -16.73
CA ASN A 129 -15.52 -12.41 -15.70
C ASN A 129 -15.64 -13.23 -14.41
N GLN A 130 -14.77 -14.19 -14.18
CA GLN A 130 -14.70 -14.95 -12.93
C GLN A 130 -13.75 -14.25 -11.93
N GLU A 131 -14.14 -14.25 -10.65
CA GLU A 131 -13.26 -13.84 -9.56
C GLU A 131 -12.11 -14.84 -9.39
N ILE A 132 -10.90 -14.33 -9.27
CA ILE A 132 -9.68 -15.12 -9.03
C ILE A 132 -9.55 -15.35 -7.52
N THR A 133 -9.92 -16.56 -7.09
CA THR A 133 -9.81 -16.99 -5.69
C THR A 133 -8.43 -17.56 -5.37
N GLU A 134 -8.16 -17.82 -4.08
CA GLU A 134 -6.89 -18.36 -3.60
C GLU A 134 -6.52 -19.70 -4.26
N ASP A 135 -7.53 -20.55 -4.52
CA ASP A 135 -7.30 -21.84 -5.17
C ASP A 135 -6.99 -21.70 -6.67
N LEU A 136 -7.61 -20.71 -7.33
CA LEU A 136 -7.33 -20.39 -8.72
C LEU A 136 -5.95 -19.73 -8.87
N VAL A 137 -5.55 -18.89 -7.93
CA VAL A 137 -4.19 -18.31 -7.90
C VAL A 137 -3.13 -19.40 -7.88
N LYS A 138 -3.27 -20.41 -7.02
CA LYS A 138 -2.33 -21.55 -6.96
C LYS A 138 -2.22 -22.27 -8.30
N LYS A 139 -3.35 -22.54 -8.96
CA LYS A 139 -3.36 -23.18 -10.29
C LYS A 139 -2.66 -22.33 -11.34
N VAL A 140 -2.88 -21.00 -11.33
CA VAL A 140 -2.24 -20.08 -12.26
C VAL A 140 -0.71 -20.03 -12.05
N GLU A 141 -0.26 -20.03 -10.80
CA GLU A 141 1.17 -20.07 -10.46
C GLU A 141 1.82 -21.41 -10.82
N GLU A 142 1.16 -22.53 -10.52
CA GLU A 142 1.61 -23.90 -10.87
C GLU A 142 1.71 -24.10 -12.38
N ALA A 143 0.79 -23.54 -13.15
CA ALA A 143 0.80 -23.57 -14.61
C ALA A 143 1.88 -22.65 -15.23
N GLY A 144 2.54 -21.80 -14.43
CA GLY A 144 3.59 -20.91 -14.92
C GLY A 144 3.09 -19.80 -15.85
N VAL A 145 1.89 -19.28 -15.62
CA VAL A 145 1.33 -18.18 -16.43
C VAL A 145 2.04 -16.89 -16.08
N ASP A 146 2.73 -16.28 -17.05
CA ASP A 146 3.52 -15.04 -16.84
C ASP A 146 2.67 -13.78 -16.78
N ARG A 147 1.52 -13.76 -17.44
CA ARG A 147 0.68 -12.57 -17.59
C ARG A 147 -0.79 -12.92 -17.60
N VAL A 148 -1.56 -12.17 -16.80
CA VAL A 148 -3.03 -12.29 -16.73
C VAL A 148 -3.65 -10.95 -17.08
N ARG A 149 -4.73 -10.93 -17.85
CA ARG A 149 -5.52 -9.74 -18.14
C ARG A 149 -6.68 -9.65 -17.18
N ILE A 150 -6.67 -8.64 -16.32
CA ILE A 150 -7.68 -8.42 -15.28
C ILE A 150 -8.50 -7.17 -15.54
N ARG A 151 -9.70 -7.12 -14.98
CA ARG A 151 -10.53 -5.92 -14.92
C ARG A 151 -9.93 -4.93 -13.92
N SER A 152 -10.07 -3.64 -14.22
CA SER A 152 -9.53 -2.56 -13.38
C SER A 152 -10.52 -1.41 -13.28
N VAL A 153 -10.47 -0.70 -12.15
CA VAL A 153 -11.22 0.55 -11.96
C VAL A 153 -10.79 1.63 -12.95
N LEU A 154 -9.55 1.57 -13.45
CA LEU A 154 -9.01 2.55 -14.40
C LEU A 154 -9.58 2.39 -15.81
N THR A 155 -10.07 1.20 -16.16
CA THR A 155 -10.66 0.87 -17.46
C THR A 155 -12.18 0.67 -17.37
N CYS A 156 -12.77 0.97 -16.22
CA CYS A 156 -14.21 0.86 -16.01
C CYS A 156 -14.97 1.86 -16.87
N GLN A 157 -16.01 1.41 -17.58
CA GLN A 157 -16.84 2.24 -18.47
C GLN A 157 -18.18 2.64 -17.83
N SER A 158 -18.32 2.46 -16.51
CA SER A 158 -19.49 2.93 -15.78
C SER A 158 -19.65 4.46 -15.90
N LYS A 159 -20.86 4.94 -16.16
CA LYS A 159 -21.13 6.39 -16.33
C LYS A 159 -21.00 7.17 -15.02
N LYS A 160 -21.30 6.54 -13.90
CA LYS A 160 -21.17 7.12 -12.55
C LYS A 160 -20.60 6.05 -11.62
N GLY A 161 -19.59 6.43 -10.84
CA GLY A 161 -18.94 5.48 -9.95
C GLY A 161 -18.16 4.40 -10.70
N ILE A 162 -18.21 3.19 -10.19
CA ILE A 162 -17.52 2.01 -10.74
C ILE A 162 -18.44 0.77 -10.68
N CYS A 163 -18.12 -0.27 -11.42
CA CYS A 163 -18.83 -1.54 -11.30
C CYS A 163 -18.11 -2.50 -10.34
N SER A 164 -18.86 -3.44 -9.78
CA SER A 164 -18.36 -4.47 -8.85
C SER A 164 -17.23 -5.33 -9.45
N PHE A 165 -17.37 -5.75 -10.70
CA PHE A 165 -16.36 -6.59 -11.38
C PHE A 165 -15.04 -5.84 -11.61
N CYS A 166 -15.07 -4.55 -11.97
CA CYS A 166 -13.85 -3.75 -12.14
C CYS A 166 -13.15 -3.44 -10.81
N TYR A 167 -13.90 -3.34 -9.73
CA TYR A 167 -13.34 -3.18 -8.39
C TYR A 167 -12.76 -4.51 -7.86
N GLY A 168 -13.53 -5.58 -7.96
CA GLY A 168 -13.15 -6.90 -7.46
C GLY A 168 -13.61 -7.15 -6.02
N ARG A 169 -12.82 -7.91 -5.27
CA ARG A 169 -13.10 -8.33 -3.91
C ARG A 169 -12.94 -7.17 -2.92
N ASP A 170 -13.89 -7.02 -2.00
CA ASP A 170 -13.73 -6.25 -0.78
C ASP A 170 -12.84 -7.03 0.19
N LEU A 171 -11.65 -6.50 0.47
CA LEU A 171 -10.66 -7.15 1.33
C LEU A 171 -11.10 -7.27 2.79
N ALA A 172 -11.99 -6.37 3.25
CA ALA A 172 -12.49 -6.42 4.63
C ALA A 172 -13.47 -7.56 4.86
N ARG A 173 -14.29 -7.89 3.85
CA ARG A 173 -15.34 -8.91 3.95
C ARG A 173 -15.00 -10.21 3.21
N GLY A 174 -13.95 -10.23 2.39
CA GLY A 174 -13.51 -11.39 1.62
C GLY A 174 -14.47 -11.81 0.51
N ARG A 175 -15.33 -10.92 0.04
CA ARG A 175 -16.32 -11.17 -1.03
C ARG A 175 -16.33 -10.02 -2.03
N MET A 176 -16.93 -10.26 -3.20
CA MET A 176 -17.12 -9.23 -4.21
C MET A 176 -17.80 -7.98 -3.62
N ALA A 177 -17.34 -6.80 -4.04
CA ALA A 177 -17.89 -5.53 -3.58
C ALA A 177 -19.39 -5.42 -3.88
N SER A 178 -20.14 -5.00 -2.87
CA SER A 178 -21.59 -4.87 -2.96
C SER A 178 -22.00 -3.57 -3.65
N LEU A 179 -23.17 -3.57 -4.29
CA LEU A 179 -23.76 -2.34 -4.83
C LEU A 179 -23.99 -1.33 -3.71
N GLY A 180 -23.69 -0.06 -3.98
CA GLY A 180 -23.79 1.02 -3.00
C GLY A 180 -22.57 1.20 -2.09
N GLU A 181 -21.52 0.42 -2.24
CA GLU A 181 -20.31 0.54 -1.42
C GLU A 181 -19.50 1.77 -1.83
N ALA A 182 -19.18 2.63 -0.84
CA ALA A 182 -18.43 3.88 -1.06
C ALA A 182 -16.92 3.61 -1.09
N VAL A 183 -16.46 2.93 -2.11
CA VAL A 183 -15.05 2.48 -2.25
C VAL A 183 -14.06 3.62 -2.35
N GLY A 184 -14.48 4.77 -2.88
CA GLY A 184 -13.63 5.96 -2.95
C GLY A 184 -13.29 6.51 -1.57
N VAL A 185 -14.26 6.57 -0.66
CA VAL A 185 -14.03 6.99 0.74
C VAL A 185 -13.14 5.98 1.46
N ILE A 186 -13.37 4.68 1.25
CA ILE A 186 -12.54 3.61 1.82
C ILE A 186 -11.09 3.76 1.36
N ALA A 187 -10.87 4.00 0.08
CA ALA A 187 -9.53 4.24 -0.48
C ALA A 187 -8.87 5.48 0.13
N ALA A 188 -9.59 6.60 0.22
CA ALA A 188 -9.08 7.84 0.81
C ALA A 188 -8.68 7.66 2.29
N GLN A 189 -9.48 6.95 3.07
CA GLN A 189 -9.19 6.64 4.46
C GLN A 189 -7.99 5.70 4.60
N SER A 190 -7.89 4.67 3.74
CA SER A 190 -6.77 3.72 3.75
C SER A 190 -5.43 4.36 3.36
N ILE A 191 -5.46 5.43 2.53
CA ILE A 191 -4.27 6.22 2.19
C ILE A 191 -3.95 7.22 3.30
N GLY A 192 -4.95 7.82 3.91
CA GLY A 192 -4.80 8.89 4.89
C GLY A 192 -4.42 8.41 6.28
N GLU A 193 -4.93 7.25 6.71
CA GLU A 193 -4.63 6.70 8.03
C GLU A 193 -3.13 6.51 8.28
N PRO A 194 -2.35 5.81 7.44
CA PRO A 194 -0.92 5.67 7.66
C PRO A 194 -0.13 6.97 7.41
N GLY A 195 -0.73 7.98 6.82
CA GLY A 195 -0.08 9.27 6.55
C GLY A 195 0.44 9.98 7.80
N THR A 196 -0.19 9.77 8.95
CA THR A 196 0.28 10.28 10.26
C THR A 196 1.48 9.53 10.80
N GLN A 197 1.67 8.28 10.41
CA GLN A 197 2.74 7.39 10.85
C GLN A 197 3.94 7.46 9.89
N LEU A 198 3.70 7.71 8.61
CA LEU A 198 4.74 7.87 7.61
C LEU A 198 5.39 9.26 7.72
N THR A 199 6.70 9.28 7.66
CA THR A 199 7.50 10.50 7.61
C THR A 199 7.46 11.11 6.21
N MET A 200 6.29 11.50 5.78
CA MET A 200 6.16 12.23 4.51
C MET A 200 6.40 13.73 4.68
#